data_f42df2faa0d6d3c66dd3f80273cc6e54
#
_entry.id   f42df2faa0d6d3c66dd3f80273cc6e54
#
_cell.length_a   1.000
_cell.length_b   1.000
_cell.length_c   1.000
_cell.angle_alpha   90.00
_cell.angle_beta   90.00
_cell.angle_gamma   90.00
#
_symmetry.space_group_name_H-M   'P 1'
#
loop_
_entity.id
_entity.type
_entity.pdbx_description
1 polymer ?
#
loop_
_entity_poly.entity_id
_entity_poly.type
_entity_poly.pdbx_seq_one_letter_code
_entity_poly.pdbx_strand_id
1 'polypeptide(L)'
;MDLQAIKQAAATYGPAMTKFLREIVAFPGESAEEKDHVKRIEQEMKDLGFDEVEVDPMGNILGYMGTGKTLIAFDGHIDTVGIGNRDNWDFDPYDGFEDETKIGGRGVSDQLGGIVSAVYGAKIMKDLGLLNDKYRVLVVGTVQEEDCDGLCWEYMIKERNIRPE
;
A
#
# COMPACT_ATOMS: atom_id res chain seq x y z
N MET A 1 18.83 4.50 -16.90
CA MET A 1 18.04 4.75 -15.65
C MET A 1 19.01 5.31 -14.62
N ASP A 2 18.71 6.46 -14.06
CA ASP A 2 19.55 7.11 -13.03
C ASP A 2 19.11 6.64 -11.64
N LEU A 3 19.82 5.67 -11.08
CA LEU A 3 19.53 5.13 -9.73
C LEU A 3 19.74 6.19 -8.63
N GLN A 4 20.59 7.19 -8.86
CA GLN A 4 20.80 8.24 -7.89
C GLN A 4 19.58 9.18 -7.81
N ALA A 5 18.95 9.49 -8.95
CA ALA A 5 17.71 10.25 -8.99
C ALA A 5 16.57 9.52 -8.25
N ILE A 6 16.46 8.19 -8.39
CA ILE A 6 15.47 7.39 -7.66
C ILE A 6 15.72 7.46 -6.14
N LYS A 7 16.97 7.27 -5.71
CA LYS A 7 17.32 7.36 -4.28
C LYS A 7 17.02 8.74 -3.69
N GLN A 8 17.31 9.79 -4.45
CA GLN A 8 17.03 11.16 -4.01
C GLN A 8 15.53 11.45 -3.92
N ALA A 9 14.75 10.98 -4.89
CA ALA A 9 13.30 11.10 -4.86
C ALA A 9 12.72 10.33 -3.66
N ALA A 10 13.16 9.10 -3.41
CA ALA A 10 12.73 8.31 -2.24
C ALA A 10 13.07 9.03 -0.92
N ALA A 11 14.26 9.60 -0.80
CA ALA A 11 14.64 10.38 0.39
C ALA A 11 13.77 11.63 0.56
N THR A 12 13.38 12.28 -0.53
CA THR A 12 12.49 13.45 -0.50
C THR A 12 11.10 13.09 0.00
N TYR A 13 10.57 11.93 -0.39
CA TYR A 13 9.28 11.44 0.06
C TYR A 13 9.30 10.76 1.44
N GLY A 14 10.47 10.47 2.01
CA GLY A 14 10.62 9.80 3.29
C GLY A 14 9.70 10.31 4.40
N PRO A 15 9.68 11.63 4.71
CA PRO A 15 8.80 12.16 5.74
C PRO A 15 7.30 11.95 5.46
N ALA A 16 6.87 12.04 4.20
CA ALA A 16 5.48 11.80 3.82
C ALA A 16 5.12 10.31 3.92
N MET A 17 6.03 9.43 3.52
CA MET A 17 5.88 7.96 3.68
C MET A 17 5.75 7.57 5.14
N THR A 18 6.62 8.11 6.00
CA THR A 18 6.58 7.88 7.46
C THR A 18 5.24 8.34 8.04
N LYS A 19 4.81 9.57 7.71
CA LYS A 19 3.52 10.09 8.17
C LYS A 19 2.36 9.20 7.71
N PHE A 20 2.32 8.82 6.45
CA PHE A 20 1.27 7.96 5.90
C PHE A 20 1.24 6.59 6.59
N LEU A 21 2.41 5.95 6.78
CA LEU A 21 2.49 4.69 7.51
C LEU A 21 1.96 4.81 8.94
N ARG A 22 2.36 5.86 9.65
CA ARG A 22 1.89 6.14 11.01
C ARG A 22 0.36 6.31 11.07
N GLU A 23 -0.21 7.00 10.10
CA GLU A 23 -1.65 7.24 10.03
C GLU A 23 -2.46 5.97 9.76
N ILE A 24 -1.98 5.07 8.89
CA ILE A 24 -2.68 3.79 8.66
C ILE A 24 -2.52 2.81 9.82
N VAL A 25 -1.36 2.76 10.46
CA VAL A 25 -1.12 1.93 11.67
C VAL A 25 -2.03 2.31 12.83
N ALA A 26 -2.48 3.56 12.89
CA ALA A 26 -3.36 4.04 13.95
C ALA A 26 -4.77 3.42 13.92
N PHE A 27 -5.14 2.75 12.83
CA PHE A 27 -6.42 2.06 12.73
C PHE A 27 -6.25 0.56 13.01
N PRO A 28 -7.10 -0.04 13.86
CA PRO A 28 -7.28 -1.48 13.85
C PRO A 28 -7.80 -1.92 12.48
N GLY A 29 -7.31 -3.02 11.97
CA GLY A 29 -7.70 -3.52 10.64
C GLY A 29 -7.41 -5.00 10.53
N GLU A 30 -8.04 -5.83 11.39
CA GLU A 30 -8.03 -7.28 11.22
C GLU A 30 -8.79 -7.66 9.95
N SER A 31 -8.60 -8.88 9.44
CA SER A 31 -9.26 -9.37 8.24
C SER A 31 -10.77 -9.14 8.29
N ALA A 32 -11.34 -8.60 7.22
CA ALA A 32 -12.73 -8.12 7.07
C ALA A 32 -13.10 -6.83 7.82
N GLU A 33 -12.14 -6.16 8.49
CA GLU A 33 -12.32 -4.89 9.20
C GLU A 33 -11.43 -3.76 8.64
N GLU A 34 -10.93 -3.89 7.42
CA GLU A 34 -9.93 -3.00 6.80
C GLU A 34 -10.48 -1.65 6.30
N LYS A 35 -11.74 -1.35 6.52
CA LYS A 35 -12.45 -0.19 5.96
C LYS A 35 -11.71 1.15 6.13
N ASP A 36 -11.10 1.38 7.28
CA ASP A 36 -10.41 2.64 7.54
C ASP A 36 -9.01 2.68 6.90
N HIS A 37 -8.34 1.53 6.79
CA HIS A 37 -7.13 1.38 5.97
C HIS A 37 -7.43 1.71 4.50
N VAL A 38 -8.47 1.07 3.92
CA VAL A 38 -8.91 1.31 2.54
C VAL A 38 -9.14 2.79 2.27
N LYS A 39 -9.92 3.47 3.12
CA LYS A 39 -10.22 4.89 2.94
C LYS A 39 -8.97 5.77 3.01
N ARG A 40 -8.06 5.48 3.97
CA ARG A 40 -6.87 6.29 4.12
C ARG A 40 -5.91 6.10 2.94
N ILE A 41 -5.78 4.87 2.45
CA ILE A 41 -4.96 4.56 1.28
C ILE A 41 -5.58 5.16 0.01
N GLU A 42 -6.89 5.06 -0.16
CA GLU A 42 -7.63 5.69 -1.25
C GLU A 42 -7.36 7.20 -1.32
N GLN A 43 -7.42 7.88 -0.17
CA GLN A 43 -7.16 9.31 -0.10
C GLN A 43 -5.72 9.63 -0.47
N GLU A 44 -4.74 8.87 0.05
CA GLU A 44 -3.33 9.08 -0.29
C GLU A 44 -3.06 8.92 -1.77
N MET A 45 -3.59 7.87 -2.40
CA MET A 45 -3.43 7.64 -3.83
C MET A 45 -4.02 8.80 -4.66
N LYS A 46 -5.20 9.32 -4.27
CA LYS A 46 -5.82 10.48 -4.92
C LYS A 46 -4.97 11.74 -4.77
N ASP A 47 -4.46 12.01 -3.57
CA ASP A 47 -3.63 13.20 -3.27
C ASP A 47 -2.29 13.15 -4.01
N LEU A 48 -1.73 11.97 -4.21
CA LEU A 48 -0.52 11.72 -5.00
C LEU A 48 -0.77 11.75 -6.52
N GLY A 49 -2.02 11.87 -6.94
CA GLY A 49 -2.39 12.01 -8.36
C GLY A 49 -2.28 10.70 -9.14
N PHE A 50 -2.73 9.58 -8.55
CA PHE A 50 -2.97 8.36 -9.32
C PHE A 50 -4.00 8.64 -10.41
N ASP A 51 -3.83 8.03 -11.58
CA ASP A 51 -4.68 8.31 -12.75
C ASP A 51 -6.08 7.71 -12.60
N GLU A 52 -6.18 6.62 -11.85
CA GLU A 52 -7.43 5.94 -11.50
C GLU A 52 -7.27 5.32 -10.11
N VAL A 53 -8.28 5.46 -9.26
CA VAL A 53 -8.34 4.86 -7.92
C VAL A 53 -9.73 4.30 -7.72
N GLU A 54 -9.83 3.01 -7.42
CA GLU A 54 -11.10 2.36 -7.15
C GLU A 54 -11.02 1.41 -5.97
N VAL A 55 -12.15 1.21 -5.29
CA VAL A 55 -12.35 0.12 -4.33
C VAL A 55 -13.26 -0.90 -4.99
N ASP A 56 -12.80 -2.13 -5.10
CA ASP A 56 -13.58 -3.17 -5.74
C ASP A 56 -14.67 -3.73 -4.80
N PRO A 57 -15.63 -4.53 -5.30
CA PRO A 57 -16.69 -5.11 -4.47
C PRO A 57 -16.21 -6.04 -3.35
N MET A 58 -14.99 -6.57 -3.42
CA MET A 58 -14.41 -7.37 -2.35
C MET A 58 -13.79 -6.50 -1.25
N GLY A 59 -13.50 -5.23 -1.55
CA GLY A 59 -12.90 -4.27 -0.64
C GLY A 59 -11.44 -3.94 -0.96
N ASN A 60 -10.83 -4.58 -1.96
CA ASN A 60 -9.46 -4.25 -2.37
C ASN A 60 -9.39 -2.81 -2.88
N ILE A 61 -8.33 -2.09 -2.52
CA ILE A 61 -8.02 -0.77 -3.08
C ILE A 61 -7.04 -0.92 -4.25
N LEU A 62 -7.42 -0.40 -5.41
CA LEU A 62 -6.65 -0.45 -6.64
C LEU A 62 -6.32 0.96 -7.12
N GLY A 63 -5.03 1.24 -7.26
CA GLY A 63 -4.53 2.51 -7.79
C GLY A 63 -3.70 2.31 -9.04
N TYR A 64 -4.03 3.02 -10.11
CA TYR A 64 -3.33 2.90 -11.39
C TYR A 64 -2.54 4.16 -11.71
N MET A 65 -1.34 3.99 -12.26
CA MET A 65 -0.51 5.06 -12.83
C MET A 65 0.04 4.66 -14.21
N GLY A 66 -0.01 5.60 -15.14
CA GLY A 66 0.43 5.41 -16.52
C GLY A 66 -0.67 4.84 -17.41
N THR A 67 -0.40 4.87 -18.72
CA THR A 67 -1.37 4.49 -19.77
C THR A 67 -0.86 3.39 -20.68
N GLY A 68 0.27 2.78 -20.35
CA GLY A 68 0.90 1.72 -21.14
C GLY A 68 0.05 0.44 -21.21
N LYS A 69 0.38 -0.41 -22.15
CA LYS A 69 -0.36 -1.65 -22.40
C LYS A 69 0.06 -2.80 -21.48
N THR A 70 1.30 -2.80 -21.03
CA THR A 70 1.83 -3.81 -20.10
C THR A 70 1.51 -3.41 -18.66
N LEU A 71 0.65 -4.18 -18.02
CA LEU A 71 0.27 -3.96 -16.61
C LEU A 71 1.27 -4.65 -15.70
N ILE A 72 1.88 -3.89 -14.80
CA ILE A 72 2.74 -4.40 -13.73
C ILE A 72 2.02 -4.13 -12.41
N ALA A 73 1.78 -5.16 -11.59
CA ALA A 73 1.16 -4.99 -10.29
C ALA A 73 2.20 -5.07 -9.15
N PHE A 74 2.01 -4.20 -8.17
CA PHE A 74 2.61 -4.27 -6.85
C PHE A 74 1.50 -4.53 -5.85
N ASP A 75 1.60 -5.65 -5.16
CA ASP A 75 0.62 -6.09 -4.18
C ASP A 75 1.15 -5.92 -2.77
N GLY A 76 0.27 -5.53 -1.86
CA GLY A 76 0.50 -5.54 -0.44
C GLY A 76 -0.82 -5.68 0.29
N HIS A 77 -0.95 -6.64 1.20
CA HIS A 77 -2.16 -6.74 2.00
C HIS A 77 -2.25 -5.61 3.02
N ILE A 78 -3.47 -5.26 3.37
CA ILE A 78 -3.76 -4.13 4.25
C ILE A 78 -4.49 -4.52 5.54
N ASP A 79 -4.87 -5.77 5.66
CA ASP A 79 -5.27 -6.35 6.93
C ASP A 79 -4.05 -6.70 7.79
N THR A 80 -4.30 -6.94 9.05
CA THR A 80 -3.29 -7.32 10.04
C THR A 80 -3.87 -8.37 10.97
N VAL A 81 -3.01 -9.23 11.52
CA VAL A 81 -3.43 -10.03 12.67
C VAL A 81 -3.70 -9.16 13.88
N GLY A 82 -4.55 -9.64 14.78
CA GLY A 82 -4.86 -8.94 16.03
C GLY A 82 -3.63 -8.72 16.92
N ILE A 83 -3.73 -7.78 17.84
CA ILE A 83 -2.62 -7.44 18.77
C ILE A 83 -2.38 -8.53 19.84
N GLY A 84 -3.31 -9.49 19.99
CA GLY A 84 -3.22 -10.49 21.02
C GLY A 84 -3.34 -9.91 22.42
N ASN A 85 -2.53 -10.40 23.36
CA ASN A 85 -2.51 -9.83 24.72
C ASN A 85 -1.74 -8.51 24.73
N ARG A 86 -2.44 -7.42 25.10
CA ARG A 86 -1.88 -6.06 25.21
C ARG A 86 -0.66 -5.99 26.12
N ASP A 87 -0.61 -6.81 27.17
CA ASP A 87 0.50 -6.82 28.15
C ASP A 87 1.83 -7.32 27.56
N ASN A 88 1.80 -7.93 26.38
CA ASN A 88 2.99 -8.37 25.64
C ASN A 88 3.66 -7.23 24.84
N TRP A 89 3.08 -6.02 24.85
CA TRP A 89 3.59 -4.88 24.12
C TRP A 89 4.18 -3.84 25.06
N ASP A 90 5.41 -3.41 24.81
CA ASP A 90 6.09 -2.35 25.55
C ASP A 90 5.56 -0.94 25.21
N PHE A 91 4.76 -0.83 24.14
CA PHE A 91 4.13 0.40 23.66
C PHE A 91 2.71 0.11 23.14
N ASP A 92 1.92 1.16 22.88
CA ASP A 92 0.61 0.96 22.26
C ASP A 92 0.76 0.51 20.81
N PRO A 93 0.25 -0.67 20.39
CA PRO A 93 0.46 -1.21 19.06
C PRO A 93 -0.18 -0.40 17.93
N TYR A 94 -1.19 0.42 18.21
CA TYR A 94 -1.84 1.29 17.23
C TYR A 94 -1.32 2.72 17.29
N ASP A 95 -1.01 3.25 18.46
CA ASP A 95 -0.28 4.53 18.57
C ASP A 95 1.16 4.35 18.05
N GLY A 96 1.73 3.18 18.27
CA GLY A 96 3.06 2.81 17.81
C GLY A 96 4.15 3.72 18.35
N PHE A 97 5.31 3.70 17.72
CA PHE A 97 6.39 4.65 17.98
C PHE A 97 7.21 4.93 16.71
N GLU A 98 7.95 6.02 16.73
CA GLU A 98 8.91 6.41 15.71
C GLU A 98 10.18 6.95 16.36
N ASP A 99 11.33 6.52 15.85
CA ASP A 99 12.64 7.10 16.17
C ASP A 99 13.42 7.38 14.87
N GLU A 100 14.69 7.79 14.98
CA GLU A 100 15.54 8.13 13.84
C GLU A 100 15.76 6.96 12.85
N THR A 101 15.51 5.72 13.26
CA THR A 101 15.90 4.51 12.52
C THR A 101 14.77 3.56 12.22
N LYS A 102 13.66 3.66 12.95
CA LYS A 102 12.56 2.68 12.84
C LYS A 102 11.21 3.26 13.23
N ILE A 103 10.18 2.61 12.73
CA ILE A 103 8.79 2.79 13.08
C ILE A 103 8.31 1.46 13.66
N GLY A 104 7.59 1.49 14.77
CA GLY A 104 6.99 0.31 15.40
C GLY A 104 5.48 0.47 15.52
N GLY A 105 4.76 -0.64 15.34
CA GLY A 105 3.30 -0.71 15.44
C GLY A 105 2.77 -1.99 14.84
N ARG A 106 1.49 -2.32 15.08
CA ARG A 106 0.86 -3.46 14.45
C ARG A 106 0.77 -3.24 12.94
N GLY A 107 1.19 -4.23 12.14
CA GLY A 107 1.15 -4.17 10.68
C GLY A 107 2.28 -3.37 10.02
N VAL A 108 3.16 -2.67 10.77
CA VAL A 108 4.25 -1.86 10.18
C VAL A 108 5.11 -2.66 9.22
N SER A 109 5.50 -3.87 9.59
CA SER A 109 6.35 -4.77 8.80
C SER A 109 5.52 -5.69 7.90
N ASP A 110 4.41 -6.17 8.41
CA ASP A 110 3.51 -7.11 7.76
C ASP A 110 2.09 -6.53 7.70
N GLN A 111 1.68 -5.93 6.55
CA GLN A 111 2.68 -5.42 5.59
C GLN A 111 2.31 -4.01 5.10
N LEU A 112 1.78 -3.15 6.02
CA LEU A 112 1.43 -1.76 5.70
C LEU A 112 2.64 -0.96 5.18
N GLY A 113 3.86 -1.28 5.64
CA GLY A 113 5.08 -0.69 5.10
C GLY A 113 5.33 -1.04 3.64
N GLY A 114 4.93 -2.24 3.22
CA GLY A 114 4.98 -2.68 1.82
C GLY A 114 4.06 -1.86 0.93
N ILE A 115 2.78 -1.68 1.33
CA ILE A 115 1.83 -0.88 0.56
C ILE A 115 2.24 0.59 0.48
N VAL A 116 2.75 1.19 1.56
CA VAL A 116 3.28 2.55 1.55
C VAL A 116 4.42 2.67 0.54
N SER A 117 5.33 1.70 0.53
CA SER A 117 6.46 1.68 -0.40
C SER A 117 6.00 1.54 -1.85
N ALA A 118 4.97 0.73 -2.13
CA ALA A 118 4.41 0.55 -3.48
C ALA A 118 3.72 1.83 -3.97
N VAL A 119 2.91 2.48 -3.12
CA VAL A 119 2.21 3.72 -3.44
C VAL A 119 3.20 4.83 -3.82
N TYR A 120 4.21 5.06 -2.99
CA TYR A 120 5.21 6.08 -3.27
C TYR A 120 6.21 5.66 -4.36
N GLY A 121 6.46 4.36 -4.52
CA GLY A 121 7.22 3.84 -5.66
C GLY A 121 6.59 4.18 -6.99
N ALA A 122 5.28 3.98 -7.14
CA ALA A 122 4.51 4.36 -8.32
C ALA A 122 4.56 5.88 -8.56
N LYS A 123 4.40 6.68 -7.49
CA LYS A 123 4.53 8.15 -7.57
C LYS A 123 5.90 8.60 -8.06
N ILE A 124 6.98 8.02 -7.51
CA ILE A 124 8.35 8.31 -7.92
C ILE A 124 8.56 7.93 -9.40
N MET A 125 8.03 6.80 -9.84
CA MET A 125 8.11 6.41 -11.26
C MET A 125 7.43 7.44 -12.16
N LYS A 126 6.27 7.97 -11.77
CA LYS A 126 5.56 9.03 -12.50
C LYS A 126 6.37 10.32 -12.55
N ASP A 127 6.87 10.79 -11.40
CA ASP A 127 7.61 12.07 -11.30
C ASP A 127 8.93 12.07 -12.07
N LEU A 128 9.59 10.92 -12.13
CA LEU A 128 10.84 10.75 -12.87
C LEU A 128 10.62 10.41 -14.37
N GLY A 129 9.36 10.36 -14.83
CA GLY A 129 9.04 10.05 -16.22
C GLY A 129 9.40 8.61 -16.62
N LEU A 130 9.42 7.69 -15.66
CA LEU A 130 9.74 6.27 -15.91
C LEU A 130 8.53 5.49 -16.42
N LEU A 131 7.31 6.00 -16.21
CA LEU A 131 6.08 5.47 -16.79
C LEU A 131 5.95 6.05 -18.21
N ASN A 132 6.19 5.22 -19.19
CA ASN A 132 6.04 5.55 -20.60
C ASN A 132 4.77 4.89 -21.16
N ASP A 133 4.53 5.04 -22.44
CA ASP A 133 3.40 4.43 -23.16
C ASP A 133 3.44 2.89 -23.25
N LYS A 134 4.48 2.25 -22.73
CA LYS A 134 4.60 0.79 -22.64
C LYS A 134 4.01 0.23 -21.37
N TYR A 135 4.22 0.91 -20.22
CA TYR A 135 3.90 0.36 -18.91
C TYR A 135 2.76 1.13 -18.23
N ARG A 136 1.90 0.39 -17.56
CA ARG A 136 0.92 0.86 -16.58
C ARG A 136 1.19 0.14 -15.26
N VAL A 137 1.31 0.89 -14.18
CA VAL A 137 1.50 0.33 -12.83
C VAL A 137 0.16 0.25 -12.13
N LEU A 138 -0.11 -0.87 -11.50
CA LEU A 138 -1.20 -1.10 -10.57
C LEU A 138 -0.61 -1.32 -9.18
N VAL A 139 -1.02 -0.51 -8.22
CA VAL A 139 -0.77 -0.77 -6.80
C VAL A 139 -2.06 -1.30 -6.19
N VAL A 140 -2.00 -2.47 -5.57
CA VAL A 140 -3.14 -3.12 -4.94
C VAL A 140 -2.91 -3.20 -3.44
N GLY A 141 -3.89 -2.73 -2.66
CA GLY A 141 -4.02 -3.07 -1.26
C GLY A 141 -5.06 -4.18 -1.13
N THR A 142 -4.62 -5.41 -0.93
CA THR A 142 -5.50 -6.57 -0.80
C THR A 142 -6.03 -6.70 0.62
N VAL A 143 -7.29 -7.15 0.74
CA VAL A 143 -7.95 -7.43 2.02
C VAL A 143 -7.90 -8.91 2.34
N GLN A 144 -8.05 -9.26 3.62
CA GLN A 144 -8.22 -10.65 4.11
C GLN A 144 -7.08 -11.62 3.74
N GLU A 145 -5.86 -11.14 3.61
CA GLU A 145 -4.72 -12.01 3.30
C GLU A 145 -4.43 -12.95 4.47
N GLU A 146 -4.43 -12.43 5.69
CA GLU A 146 -4.10 -13.16 6.91
C GLU A 146 -5.06 -14.33 7.21
N ASP A 147 -6.32 -14.25 6.77
CA ASP A 147 -7.33 -15.27 6.96
C ASP A 147 -7.59 -16.11 5.70
N CYS A 148 -7.44 -15.52 4.52
CA CYS A 148 -7.86 -16.12 3.23
C CYS A 148 -6.82 -15.89 2.13
N ASP A 149 -5.58 -16.26 2.37
CA ASP A 149 -4.45 -16.10 1.45
C ASP A 149 -4.81 -16.44 -0.01
N GLY A 150 -4.61 -15.44 -0.89
CA GLY A 150 -4.83 -15.55 -2.33
C GLY A 150 -6.28 -15.37 -2.81
N LEU A 151 -7.30 -15.30 -1.95
CA LEU A 151 -8.70 -15.14 -2.36
C LEU A 151 -8.93 -13.84 -3.15
N CYS A 152 -8.28 -12.75 -2.77
CA CYS A 152 -8.36 -11.46 -3.46
C CYS A 152 -7.85 -11.54 -4.90
N TRP A 153 -6.73 -12.21 -5.11
CA TRP A 153 -6.18 -12.40 -6.46
C TRP A 153 -7.01 -13.36 -7.30
N GLU A 154 -7.58 -14.40 -6.69
CA GLU A 154 -8.52 -15.28 -7.39
C GLU A 154 -9.71 -14.47 -7.92
N TYR A 155 -10.30 -13.61 -7.08
CA TYR A 155 -11.39 -12.72 -7.46
C TYR A 155 -10.98 -11.73 -8.57
N MET A 156 -9.86 -11.02 -8.40
CA MET A 156 -9.39 -10.05 -9.38
C MET A 156 -9.12 -10.71 -10.75
N ILE A 157 -8.55 -11.91 -10.77
CA ILE A 157 -8.27 -12.64 -12.01
C ILE A 157 -9.55 -13.17 -12.66
N LYS A 158 -10.45 -13.80 -11.88
CA LYS A 158 -11.63 -14.50 -12.42
C LYS A 158 -12.79 -13.56 -12.71
N GLU A 159 -13.07 -12.63 -11.80
CA GLU A 159 -14.25 -11.78 -11.87
C GLU A 159 -13.96 -10.40 -12.49
N ARG A 160 -12.75 -9.86 -12.25
CA ARG A 160 -12.36 -8.54 -12.75
C ARG A 160 -11.47 -8.62 -14.00
N ASN A 161 -11.01 -9.80 -14.38
CA ASN A 161 -10.07 -10.02 -15.50
C ASN A 161 -8.79 -9.15 -15.41
N ILE A 162 -8.33 -8.86 -14.20
CA ILE A 162 -7.07 -8.16 -13.96
C ILE A 162 -5.94 -9.18 -14.04
N ARG A 163 -5.08 -9.03 -15.04
CA ARG A 163 -4.00 -9.99 -15.34
C ARG A 163 -2.70 -9.25 -15.59
N PRO A 164 -1.94 -8.93 -14.54
CA PRO A 164 -0.59 -8.38 -14.70
C PRO A 164 0.34 -9.37 -15.43
N GLU A 165 1.38 -8.84 -16.07
CA GLU A 165 2.43 -9.63 -16.72
C GLU A 165 3.53 -10.01 -15.72
#